data_a6504f70456ad22cd69b402f71fcdcfc
#
_entry.id   a6504f70456ad22cd69b402f71fcdcfc
#
_cell.length_a   1.000
_cell.length_b   1.000
_cell.length_c   1.000
_cell.angle_alpha   90.00
_cell.angle_beta   90.00
_cell.angle_gamma   90.00
#
_symmetry.space_group_name_H-M   'P 1'
#
loop_
_entity.id
_entity.type
_entity.pdbx_description
1 polymer ?
#
loop_
_entity_poly.entity_id
_entity_poly.type
_entity_poly.pdbx_seq_one_letter_code
_entity_poly.pdbx_strand_id
1 'polypeptide(L)'
;NNTFFNNDTSVSSYEKNEGEGGGIVQIVNSILSNSAATSIFVDELSELSVNFSLSNTEFLSGEGNLYLDPLYLNQDIYNLELNSNSPCIDAGSPNYPLDEDGSISDIGAYYIHSPDHYPFEFSSQLTNQLKINELLAINDAINTDEVGEYDDWIEIYNPTNESVNLSRLFLIDNLNNLTKWQ
;
A
#
# COMPACT_ATOMS: atom_id res chain seq x y z
N ASN A 1 -2.69 -2.45 -9.42
CA ASN A 1 -2.90 -1.72 -8.16
C ASN A 1 -1.71 -0.79 -7.90
N ASN A 2 -1.91 0.51 -7.95
CA ASN A 2 -0.86 1.50 -7.69
C ASN A 2 -1.46 2.72 -7.00
N THR A 3 -0.61 3.46 -6.27
CA THR A 3 -0.98 4.77 -5.73
C THR A 3 0.04 5.80 -6.21
N PHE A 4 -0.44 6.77 -6.98
CA PHE A 4 0.30 7.96 -7.41
C PHE A 4 -0.18 9.12 -6.56
N PHE A 5 0.72 9.75 -5.84
CA PHE A 5 0.38 10.80 -4.89
C PHE A 5 1.29 12.00 -5.04
N ASN A 6 0.69 13.20 -5.08
CA ASN A 6 1.39 14.48 -5.07
C ASN A 6 2.41 14.64 -6.21
N ASN A 7 2.04 14.20 -7.42
CA ASN A 7 2.81 14.38 -8.64
C ASN A 7 2.34 15.64 -9.40
N ASP A 8 3.16 16.15 -10.29
CA ASP A 8 2.71 17.17 -11.23
C ASP A 8 1.72 16.54 -12.24
N THR A 9 2.14 15.45 -12.88
CA THR A 9 1.31 14.54 -13.66
C THR A 9 1.64 13.11 -13.27
N SER A 10 0.63 12.32 -12.90
CA SER A 10 0.85 10.96 -12.40
C SER A 10 1.26 9.98 -13.49
N VAL A 11 0.64 10.08 -14.67
CA VAL A 11 0.94 9.23 -15.84
C VAL A 11 0.99 10.07 -17.10
N SER A 12 2.01 9.87 -17.92
CA SER A 12 2.14 10.54 -19.22
C SER A 12 2.44 9.53 -20.32
N SER A 13 1.74 9.63 -21.46
CA SER A 13 2.03 8.88 -22.67
C SER A 13 1.97 9.79 -23.89
N TYR A 14 3.04 9.79 -24.66
CA TYR A 14 3.16 10.65 -25.83
C TYR A 14 4.16 10.08 -26.82
N GLU A 15 4.02 10.49 -28.09
CA GLU A 15 5.02 10.23 -29.12
C GLU A 15 6.32 10.98 -28.77
N LYS A 16 7.40 10.25 -28.60
CA LYS A 16 8.71 10.84 -28.27
C LYS A 16 9.46 11.33 -29.50
N ASN A 17 9.39 10.56 -30.57
CA ASN A 17 10.05 10.86 -31.84
C ASN A 17 9.00 10.86 -32.95
N GLU A 18 9.01 11.89 -33.80
CA GLU A 18 8.05 12.06 -34.87
C GLU A 18 7.97 10.82 -35.79
N GLY A 19 6.77 10.29 -35.96
CA GLY A 19 6.49 9.15 -36.83
C GLY A 19 6.65 7.76 -36.18
N GLU A 20 7.00 7.68 -34.88
CA GLU A 20 7.10 6.39 -34.16
C GLU A 20 5.80 5.98 -33.47
N GLY A 21 4.82 6.90 -33.38
CA GLY A 21 3.55 6.66 -32.71
C GLY A 21 3.62 6.84 -31.20
N GLY A 22 2.44 6.89 -30.58
CA GLY A 22 2.29 7.02 -29.13
C GLY A 22 2.32 5.68 -28.38
N GLY A 23 2.12 5.75 -27.06
CA GLY A 23 2.06 4.59 -26.20
C GLY A 23 0.64 4.04 -26.01
N ILE A 24 0.55 2.82 -25.48
CA ILE A 24 -0.71 2.24 -25.00
C ILE A 24 -0.64 2.17 -23.49
N VAL A 25 -1.55 2.87 -22.82
CA VAL A 25 -1.63 2.94 -21.35
C VAL A 25 -2.89 2.28 -20.86
N GLN A 26 -2.73 1.34 -19.95
CA GLN A 26 -3.83 0.72 -19.23
C GLN A 26 -3.65 0.91 -17.74
N ILE A 27 -4.64 1.54 -17.09
CA ILE A 27 -4.65 1.80 -15.65
C ILE A 27 -5.86 1.09 -15.07
N VAL A 28 -5.61 0.24 -14.08
CA VAL A 28 -6.67 -0.47 -13.36
C VAL A 28 -6.35 -0.50 -11.88
N ASN A 29 -7.38 -0.44 -11.04
CA ASN A 29 -7.30 -0.52 -9.59
C ASN A 29 -6.26 0.45 -9.00
N SER A 30 -6.19 1.68 -9.50
CA SER A 30 -5.13 2.61 -9.12
C SER A 30 -5.68 3.94 -8.60
N ILE A 31 -4.98 4.53 -7.64
CA ILE A 31 -5.27 5.87 -7.14
C ILE A 31 -4.31 6.87 -7.79
N LEU A 32 -4.86 7.95 -8.33
CA LEU A 32 -4.12 9.09 -8.88
C LEU A 32 -4.59 10.35 -8.12
N SER A 33 -3.89 10.71 -7.07
CA SER A 33 -4.35 11.75 -6.16
C SER A 33 -3.39 12.90 -5.99
N ASN A 34 -3.96 14.08 -5.74
CA ASN A 34 -3.25 15.34 -5.49
C ASN A 34 -2.28 15.71 -6.62
N SER A 35 -2.64 15.44 -7.89
CA SER A 35 -1.84 15.88 -9.04
C SER A 35 -1.95 17.41 -9.19
N ALA A 36 -0.81 18.07 -9.35
CA ALA A 36 -0.77 19.54 -9.41
C ALA A 36 -1.31 20.11 -10.72
N ALA A 37 -1.15 19.39 -11.83
CA ALA A 37 -1.61 19.78 -13.15
C ALA A 37 -2.76 18.89 -13.65
N THR A 38 -2.48 17.63 -13.91
CA THR A 38 -3.46 16.64 -14.34
C THR A 38 -3.04 15.25 -13.82
N SER A 39 -4.01 14.38 -13.58
CA SER A 39 -3.68 12.99 -13.19
C SER A 39 -3.04 12.24 -14.36
N ILE A 40 -3.55 12.44 -15.56
CA ILE A 40 -3.09 11.70 -16.76
C ILE A 40 -2.96 12.68 -17.93
N PHE A 41 -1.83 12.60 -18.62
CA PHE A 41 -1.60 13.23 -19.90
C PHE A 41 -1.39 12.19 -21.00
N VAL A 42 -2.18 12.28 -22.08
CA VAL A 42 -2.07 11.39 -23.26
C VAL A 42 -2.21 12.24 -24.52
N ASP A 43 -1.29 12.14 -25.45
CA ASP A 43 -1.40 12.80 -26.74
C ASP A 43 -2.37 12.08 -27.70
N GLU A 44 -2.61 12.67 -28.87
CA GLU A 44 -3.52 12.14 -29.88
C GLU A 44 -3.05 10.84 -30.54
N LEU A 45 -1.78 10.47 -30.38
CA LEU A 45 -1.16 9.28 -30.95
C LEU A 45 -1.09 8.12 -29.98
N SER A 46 -1.46 8.37 -28.70
CA SER A 46 -1.44 7.37 -27.65
C SER A 46 -2.85 6.87 -27.31
N GLU A 47 -2.94 5.63 -26.86
CA GLU A 47 -4.20 5.03 -26.42
C GLU A 47 -4.25 4.97 -24.89
N LEU A 48 -5.42 5.28 -24.32
CA LEU A 48 -5.66 5.24 -22.88
C LEU A 48 -6.89 4.41 -22.55
N SER A 49 -6.75 3.53 -21.56
CA SER A 49 -7.85 2.86 -20.89
C SER A 49 -7.67 2.98 -19.38
N VAL A 50 -8.66 3.52 -18.68
CA VAL A 50 -8.65 3.65 -17.21
C VAL A 50 -9.94 3.06 -16.67
N ASN A 51 -9.84 2.06 -15.80
CA ASN A 51 -11.00 1.43 -15.22
C ASN A 51 -10.76 1.14 -13.72
N PHE A 52 -11.83 1.14 -12.94
CA PHE A 52 -11.80 0.83 -11.51
C PHE A 52 -10.68 1.57 -10.78
N SER A 53 -10.57 2.87 -11.05
CA SER A 53 -9.50 3.72 -10.53
C SER A 53 -10.08 4.99 -9.92
N LEU A 54 -9.36 5.62 -9.02
CA LEU A 54 -9.79 6.83 -8.35
C LEU A 54 -8.88 8.00 -8.67
N SER A 55 -9.47 9.16 -8.95
CA SER A 55 -8.77 10.44 -8.91
C SER A 55 -9.56 11.44 -8.08
N ASN A 56 -8.87 12.26 -7.30
CA ASN A 56 -9.46 13.41 -6.62
C ASN A 56 -9.15 14.75 -7.32
N THR A 57 -8.44 14.71 -8.44
CA THR A 57 -8.05 15.89 -9.21
C THR A 57 -8.96 16.12 -10.41
N GLU A 58 -9.34 15.05 -11.10
CA GLU A 58 -10.16 15.10 -12.31
C GLU A 58 -11.04 13.84 -12.48
N PHE A 59 -12.10 13.97 -13.26
CA PHE A 59 -12.94 12.83 -13.62
C PHE A 59 -12.23 11.95 -14.65
N LEU A 60 -12.09 10.66 -14.34
CA LEU A 60 -11.53 9.65 -15.24
C LEU A 60 -12.63 8.95 -16.01
N SER A 61 -12.55 8.95 -17.36
CA SER A 61 -13.49 8.21 -18.21
C SER A 61 -13.18 6.72 -18.17
N GLY A 62 -14.20 5.87 -18.04
CA GLY A 62 -14.09 4.41 -18.02
C GLY A 62 -15.01 3.77 -16.99
N GLU A 63 -14.99 2.45 -16.92
CA GLU A 63 -15.84 1.68 -16.02
C GLU A 63 -15.33 1.72 -14.59
N GLY A 64 -16.23 1.91 -13.61
CA GLY A 64 -15.92 1.78 -12.19
C GLY A 64 -14.98 2.84 -11.62
N ASN A 65 -14.67 3.90 -12.37
CA ASN A 65 -13.81 4.97 -11.90
C ASN A 65 -14.52 5.87 -10.89
N LEU A 66 -13.79 6.35 -9.89
CA LEU A 66 -14.28 7.21 -8.83
C LEU A 66 -13.63 8.60 -8.91
N TYR A 67 -14.45 9.64 -8.67
CA TYR A 67 -13.97 11.01 -8.49
C TYR A 67 -14.29 11.44 -7.06
N LEU A 68 -13.44 11.04 -6.13
CA LEU A 68 -13.62 11.19 -4.68
C LEU A 68 -12.26 11.38 -4.00
N ASP A 69 -12.29 11.73 -2.71
CA ASP A 69 -11.12 11.69 -1.84
C ASP A 69 -10.82 10.21 -1.48
N PRO A 70 -9.60 9.72 -1.67
CA PRO A 70 -9.22 8.36 -1.29
C PRO A 70 -9.24 8.11 0.23
N LEU A 71 -9.29 9.14 1.06
CA LEU A 71 -9.31 9.08 2.52
C LEU A 71 -8.12 8.29 3.09
N TYR A 72 -6.91 8.75 2.83
CA TYR A 72 -5.70 8.19 3.44
C TYR A 72 -5.68 8.37 4.96
N LEU A 73 -4.98 7.50 5.66
CA LEU A 73 -4.80 7.62 7.12
C LEU A 73 -4.06 8.91 7.50
N ASN A 74 -2.98 9.24 6.82
CA ASN A 74 -2.27 10.50 7.04
C ASN A 74 -1.37 10.88 5.86
N GLN A 75 -1.89 11.65 4.93
CA GLN A 75 -1.16 12.08 3.73
C GLN A 75 -0.01 13.05 4.02
N ASP A 76 -0.03 13.77 5.14
CA ASP A 76 1.00 14.77 5.48
C ASP A 76 2.35 14.12 5.81
N ILE A 77 2.33 12.86 6.24
CA ILE A 77 3.52 12.05 6.51
C ILE A 77 3.67 10.89 5.49
N TYR A 78 2.99 10.99 4.35
CA TYR A 78 2.99 9.96 3.29
C TYR A 78 2.51 8.58 3.77
N ASN A 79 1.71 8.50 4.83
CA ASN A 79 0.98 7.28 5.15
C ASN A 79 -0.26 7.22 4.23
N LEU A 80 -0.09 6.54 3.10
CA LEU A 80 -1.09 6.39 2.04
C LEU A 80 -1.93 5.11 2.18
N GLU A 81 -1.89 4.47 3.33
CA GLU A 81 -2.87 3.45 3.68
C GLU A 81 -4.28 4.05 3.73
N LEU A 82 -5.27 3.25 3.38
CA LEU A 82 -6.65 3.71 3.34
C LEU A 82 -7.24 3.80 4.76
N ASN A 83 -8.07 4.79 5.00
CA ASN A 83 -8.93 4.83 6.17
C ASN A 83 -10.08 3.84 6.01
N SER A 84 -10.62 3.30 7.10
CA SER A 84 -11.73 2.33 7.09
C SER A 84 -13.03 2.83 6.42
N ASN A 85 -13.16 4.12 6.16
CA ASN A 85 -14.28 4.70 5.41
C ASN A 85 -13.90 5.06 3.96
N SER A 86 -12.75 4.61 3.47
CA SER A 86 -12.30 4.93 2.13
C SER A 86 -13.24 4.35 1.06
N PRO A 87 -13.58 5.15 0.02
CA PRO A 87 -14.36 4.65 -1.11
C PRO A 87 -13.58 3.68 -1.99
N CYS A 88 -12.28 3.50 -1.74
CA CYS A 88 -11.42 2.58 -2.48
C CYS A 88 -11.56 1.13 -2.00
N ILE A 89 -12.12 0.89 -0.82
CA ILE A 89 -12.24 -0.44 -0.23
C ILE A 89 -13.26 -1.25 -1.03
N ASP A 90 -12.89 -2.48 -1.41
CA ASP A 90 -13.69 -3.43 -2.19
C ASP A 90 -14.24 -2.85 -3.52
N ALA A 91 -13.59 -1.80 -4.04
CA ALA A 91 -14.07 -1.05 -5.22
C ALA A 91 -13.28 -1.32 -6.50
N GLY A 92 -12.33 -2.25 -6.46
CA GLY A 92 -11.52 -2.63 -7.62
C GLY A 92 -12.27 -3.48 -8.62
N SER A 93 -11.59 -3.83 -9.71
CA SER A 93 -12.16 -4.62 -10.79
C SER A 93 -12.49 -6.05 -10.34
N PRO A 94 -13.72 -6.54 -10.55
CA PRO A 94 -14.10 -7.90 -10.20
C PRO A 94 -13.40 -8.96 -11.07
N ASN A 95 -12.70 -8.55 -12.13
CA ASN A 95 -11.93 -9.45 -13.01
C ASN A 95 -10.47 -9.59 -12.55
N TYR A 96 -10.06 -8.90 -11.51
CA TYR A 96 -8.74 -9.01 -10.90
C TYR A 96 -8.73 -10.02 -9.75
N PRO A 97 -7.54 -10.51 -9.34
CA PRO A 97 -7.44 -11.35 -8.17
C PRO A 97 -8.05 -10.68 -6.95
N LEU A 98 -8.75 -11.45 -6.14
CA LEU A 98 -9.25 -10.99 -4.85
C LEU A 98 -8.10 -10.65 -3.91
N ASP A 99 -8.37 -9.81 -2.93
CA ASP A 99 -7.45 -9.54 -1.84
C ASP A 99 -7.26 -10.79 -0.95
N GLU A 100 -6.27 -10.78 -0.07
CA GLU A 100 -5.93 -11.94 0.75
C GLU A 100 -7.06 -12.38 1.69
N ASP A 101 -7.98 -11.48 2.02
CA ASP A 101 -9.17 -11.78 2.83
C ASP A 101 -10.34 -12.34 2.02
N GLY A 102 -10.18 -12.47 0.70
CA GLY A 102 -11.19 -12.98 -0.22
C GLY A 102 -12.21 -11.95 -0.71
N SER A 103 -12.07 -10.70 -0.33
CA SER A 103 -12.88 -9.59 -0.85
C SER A 103 -12.45 -9.16 -2.26
N ILE A 104 -13.25 -8.32 -2.91
CA ILE A 104 -12.84 -7.63 -4.14
C ILE A 104 -11.64 -6.75 -3.80
N SER A 105 -10.64 -6.71 -4.70
CA SER A 105 -9.44 -5.92 -4.46
C SER A 105 -9.75 -4.43 -4.23
N ASP A 106 -8.99 -3.82 -3.35
CA ASP A 106 -9.05 -2.38 -3.12
C ASP A 106 -8.43 -1.62 -4.29
N ILE A 107 -8.93 -0.41 -4.55
CA ILE A 107 -8.28 0.52 -5.45
C ILE A 107 -7.06 1.12 -4.76
N GLY A 108 -5.87 0.98 -5.37
CA GLY A 108 -4.62 1.51 -4.84
C GLY A 108 -3.57 0.46 -4.54
N ALA A 109 -2.44 0.87 -3.98
CA ALA A 109 -1.31 0.01 -3.67
C ALA A 109 -1.46 -0.74 -2.33
N TYR A 110 -2.31 -0.22 -1.46
CA TYR A 110 -2.54 -0.78 -0.12
C TYR A 110 -3.98 -1.26 -0.04
N TYR A 111 -4.19 -2.42 0.54
CA TYR A 111 -5.53 -2.92 0.82
C TYR A 111 -5.81 -2.91 2.33
N ILE A 112 -7.07 -2.76 2.67
CA ILE A 112 -7.55 -2.90 4.04
C ILE A 112 -8.25 -4.24 4.15
N HIS A 113 -7.86 -5.01 5.13
CA HIS A 113 -8.66 -6.17 5.49
C HIS A 113 -10.04 -5.73 5.98
N SER A 114 -11.08 -6.16 5.29
CA SER A 114 -12.44 -5.98 5.77
C SER A 114 -12.65 -6.85 7.02
N PRO A 115 -13.05 -6.28 8.16
CA PRO A 115 -13.21 -7.06 9.40
C PRO A 115 -14.27 -8.17 9.28
N ASP A 116 -15.16 -8.10 8.30
CA ASP A 116 -16.21 -9.09 8.07
C ASP A 116 -15.75 -10.30 7.21
N HIS A 117 -14.56 -10.24 6.59
CA HIS A 117 -14.02 -11.29 5.70
C HIS A 117 -12.75 -11.97 6.21
N TYR A 118 -12.37 -11.76 7.47
CA TYR A 118 -11.19 -12.39 8.03
C TYR A 118 -11.48 -13.86 8.43
N PRO A 119 -10.88 -14.85 7.75
CA PRO A 119 -10.81 -16.21 8.31
C PRO A 119 -9.83 -16.28 9.49
N PHE A 120 -9.06 -15.23 9.74
CA PHE A 120 -8.21 -15.04 10.90
C PHE A 120 -8.72 -13.85 11.69
N GLU A 121 -9.45 -14.10 12.78
CA GLU A 121 -9.58 -13.09 13.81
C GLU A 121 -8.16 -12.64 14.18
N PHE A 122 -7.77 -11.46 13.75
CA PHE A 122 -6.63 -10.77 14.34
C PHE A 122 -7.05 -10.48 15.77
N SER A 123 -6.87 -11.45 16.61
CA SER A 123 -7.07 -11.27 18.02
C SER A 123 -6.06 -10.23 18.46
N SER A 124 -6.51 -8.97 18.49
CA SER A 124 -5.75 -7.86 19.09
C SER A 124 -5.28 -8.20 20.50
N GLN A 125 -5.88 -9.23 21.10
CA GLN A 125 -5.48 -9.82 22.36
C GLN A 125 -4.16 -10.60 22.27
N LEU A 126 -3.84 -11.25 21.13
CA LEU A 126 -2.60 -12.03 21.00
C LEU A 126 -1.38 -11.15 20.73
N THR A 127 -1.53 -10.11 19.89
CA THR A 127 -0.42 -9.18 19.64
C THR A 127 -0.08 -8.36 20.88
N ASN A 128 -1.06 -8.03 21.71
CA ASN A 128 -0.85 -7.35 22.98
C ASN A 128 -0.14 -8.22 24.05
N GLN A 129 0.01 -9.51 23.80
CA GLN A 129 0.72 -10.42 24.70
C GLN A 129 2.19 -10.63 24.30
N LEU A 130 2.56 -10.29 23.05
CA LEU A 130 3.95 -10.33 22.63
C LEU A 130 4.80 -9.40 23.50
N LYS A 131 5.98 -9.86 23.83
CA LYS A 131 6.93 -9.11 24.67
C LYS A 131 8.27 -9.03 23.96
N ILE A 132 8.89 -7.88 24.02
CA ILE A 132 10.32 -7.78 23.81
C ILE A 132 10.96 -8.45 25.03
N ASN A 133 11.58 -9.59 24.82
CA ASN A 133 12.16 -10.38 25.88
C ASN A 133 13.60 -10.01 26.14
N GLU A 134 14.36 -9.79 25.07
CA GLU A 134 15.76 -9.45 25.14
C GLU A 134 16.14 -8.48 24.01
N LEU A 135 17.10 -7.62 24.30
CA LEU A 135 17.68 -6.66 23.38
C LEU A 135 19.19 -6.71 23.52
N LEU A 136 19.92 -6.98 22.46
CA LEU A 136 21.36 -6.83 22.39
C LEU A 136 21.71 -5.71 21.40
N ALA A 137 22.03 -4.54 21.93
CA ALA A 137 22.57 -3.43 21.19
C ALA A 137 24.09 -3.42 21.37
N ILE A 138 24.82 -3.32 20.28
CA ILE A 138 26.30 -3.43 20.24
C ILE A 138 26.74 -4.87 20.52
N ASN A 139 26.50 -5.76 19.56
CA ASN A 139 26.97 -7.14 19.60
C ASN A 139 28.33 -7.25 18.91
N ASP A 140 29.39 -7.27 19.69
CA ASP A 140 30.76 -7.39 19.15
C ASP A 140 31.36 -8.80 19.33
N ALA A 141 30.70 -9.69 20.08
CA ALA A 141 31.34 -10.95 20.48
C ALA A 141 30.40 -12.08 20.94
N ILE A 142 29.08 -11.87 20.99
CA ILE A 142 28.14 -12.83 21.55
C ILE A 142 27.09 -13.17 20.49
N ASN A 143 26.95 -14.46 20.16
CA ASN A 143 26.00 -14.98 19.17
C ASN A 143 26.19 -14.37 17.77
N THR A 144 26.69 -15.17 16.87
CA THR A 144 26.74 -14.83 15.44
C THR A 144 25.45 -15.27 14.74
N ASP A 145 25.10 -14.57 13.66
CA ASP A 145 24.11 -15.02 12.70
C ASP A 145 24.56 -16.24 11.87
N GLU A 146 23.75 -16.65 10.87
CA GLU A 146 24.03 -17.82 10.01
C GLU A 146 25.22 -17.61 9.09
N VAL A 147 25.68 -16.36 8.86
CA VAL A 147 26.85 -16.03 8.06
C VAL A 147 28.09 -15.75 8.89
N GLY A 148 27.97 -15.79 10.22
CA GLY A 148 29.04 -15.64 11.17
C GLY A 148 29.35 -14.18 11.56
N GLU A 149 28.41 -13.27 11.32
CA GLU A 149 28.51 -11.86 11.71
C GLU A 149 27.88 -11.60 13.08
N TYR A 150 28.35 -10.56 13.76
CA TYR A 150 27.83 -10.14 15.07
C TYR A 150 26.88 -8.96 14.85
N ASP A 151 25.61 -9.27 14.64
CA ASP A 151 24.58 -8.24 14.49
C ASP A 151 23.86 -7.94 15.82
N ASP A 152 23.39 -6.71 15.95
CA ASP A 152 22.46 -6.34 17.01
C ASP A 152 21.11 -7.05 16.78
N TRP A 153 20.45 -7.47 17.86
CA TRP A 153 19.20 -8.21 17.73
C TRP A 153 18.19 -7.90 18.83
N ILE A 154 16.94 -8.22 18.54
CA ILE A 154 15.82 -8.11 19.45
C ILE A 154 15.09 -9.45 19.48
N GLU A 155 14.88 -10.01 20.66
CA GLU A 155 14.06 -11.18 20.85
C GLU A 155 12.62 -10.81 21.18
N ILE A 156 11.68 -11.32 20.38
CA ILE A 156 10.25 -11.17 20.62
C ILE A 156 9.72 -12.51 21.14
N TYR A 157 9.20 -12.50 22.37
CA TYR A 157 8.63 -13.67 23.01
C TYR A 157 7.11 -13.72 22.85
N ASN A 158 6.62 -14.86 22.38
CA ASN A 158 5.21 -15.19 22.35
C ASN A 158 4.87 -16.08 23.56
N PRO A 159 4.18 -15.56 24.59
CA PRO A 159 3.82 -16.34 25.78
C PRO A 159 2.64 -17.27 25.56
N THR A 160 2.03 -17.27 24.38
CA THR A 160 0.87 -18.07 24.06
C THR A 160 1.26 -19.41 23.41
N ASN A 161 0.32 -20.36 23.34
CA ASN A 161 0.50 -21.60 22.60
C ASN A 161 0.02 -21.47 21.12
N GLU A 162 -0.42 -20.29 20.73
CA GLU A 162 -0.96 -20.02 19.40
C GLU A 162 0.07 -19.26 18.54
N SER A 163 0.03 -19.51 17.25
CA SER A 163 0.85 -18.73 16.31
C SER A 163 0.34 -17.31 16.23
N VAL A 164 1.27 -16.35 16.27
CA VAL A 164 0.96 -14.92 16.09
C VAL A 164 1.54 -14.44 14.77
N ASN A 165 0.69 -13.86 13.93
CA ASN A 165 1.13 -13.24 12.69
C ASN A 165 1.81 -11.89 13.00
N LEU A 166 3.08 -11.76 12.62
CA LEU A 166 3.88 -10.53 12.84
C LEU A 166 3.82 -9.55 11.67
N SER A 167 3.17 -9.92 10.57
CA SER A 167 3.01 -8.98 9.45
C SER A 167 2.28 -7.73 9.91
N ARG A 168 2.76 -6.56 9.47
CA ARG A 168 2.29 -5.23 9.90
C ARG A 168 2.61 -4.82 11.34
N LEU A 169 3.38 -5.60 12.07
CA LEU A 169 4.01 -5.11 13.28
C LEU A 169 5.31 -4.39 12.93
N PHE A 170 5.53 -3.27 13.56
CA PHE A 170 6.72 -2.46 13.36
C PHE A 170 7.42 -2.26 14.70
N LEU A 171 8.74 -2.37 14.67
CA LEU A 171 9.57 -1.92 15.78
C LEU A 171 9.95 -0.45 15.55
N ILE A 172 9.77 0.36 16.57
CA ILE A 172 10.06 1.78 16.52
C ILE A 172 10.80 2.24 17.76
N ASP A 173 11.72 3.16 17.57
CA ASP A 173 12.44 3.90 18.62
C ASP A 173 12.06 5.39 18.63
N ASN A 174 11.24 5.82 17.69
CA ASN A 174 10.81 7.21 17.53
C ASN A 174 9.35 7.26 17.07
N LEU A 175 8.51 7.88 17.86
CA LEU A 175 7.08 8.03 17.61
C LEU A 175 6.74 8.85 16.33
N ASN A 176 7.70 9.56 15.77
CA ASN A 176 7.53 10.25 14.49
C ASN A 176 7.84 9.37 13.26
N ASN A 177 8.22 8.12 13.46
CA ASN A 177 8.49 7.16 12.39
C ASN A 177 7.92 5.78 12.80
N LEU A 178 6.62 5.61 12.62
CA LEU A 178 5.87 4.46 13.12
C LEU A 178 6.07 3.17 12.29
N THR A 179 6.73 3.25 11.14
CA THR A 179 6.96 2.12 10.23
C THR A 179 8.45 1.87 9.97
N LYS A 180 9.30 2.15 10.96
CA LYS A 180 10.75 2.16 10.76
C LYS A 180 11.34 0.79 10.44
N TRP A 181 10.92 -0.26 11.16
CA TRP A 181 11.35 -1.64 10.93
C TRP A 181 10.14 -2.57 10.98
N GLN A 182 9.96 -3.37 9.93
CA GLN A 182 8.91 -4.40 9.80
C GLN A 182 9.51 -5.79 9.89
#